data_2caf45f931c9bb655bdb4ee92d832414
#
_entry.id   2caf45f931c9bb655bdb4ee92d832414
#
_cell.length_a   1.000
_cell.length_b   1.000
_cell.length_c   1.000
_cell.angle_alpha   90.00
_cell.angle_beta   90.00
_cell.angle_gamma   90.00
#
_symmetry.space_group_name_H-M   'P 1'
#
loop_
_entity.id
_entity.type
_entity.pdbx_description
1 polymer ?
#
loop_
_entity_poly.entity_id
_entity_poly.type
_entity_poly.pdbx_seq_one_letter_code
_entity_poly.pdbx_strand_id
1 'polypeptide(L)'
;MKKIFIIFLTLATFAVSQAQQKSNSSSFAEFDQYLSKEVAEGRLIGVHGMVYQDGKVVYDQFYGLRDKEAAAGMQGDELFFIQSMTKPIVSVALMTLYDQGRFQLDEPISKYLPEFAAMQVVNDPTIGSSSGTHAAPSPMTIRQVLSHTSGMSHGIAPIAFDKELWNGIILNGKLKTLEQRTSALAKMPLAFNPGRKWNYSFSPDVVGRLVEVLSGKTLDVYLQEHIFTPLEMKNSGYNLDEAQQKRIQTVYAFGADSTLKRTMMGQPNATGNTLFAGVNALFTSTADYLRFGEMLLNQGSWNGKQILKPETVALMTQDHSQGVERLDGKDTFERLGNGIVTDELKTLNLEPGHGFGLGFAVVQDPKAAQRESLAKGEYFWAGANSTHFFVNPKKKLVAVFMTQVGSVGTPNPYGFYFGNEMRRTIYQGLK
;
A
#
# COMPACT_ATOMS: atom_id res chain seq x y z
N MET A 1 -27.25 -28.33 62.05
CA MET A 1 -27.83 -27.34 61.10
C MET A 1 -26.70 -26.86 60.17
N LYS A 2 -26.58 -27.49 59.00
CA LYS A 2 -25.57 -27.10 57.99
C LYS A 2 -26.23 -26.13 57.01
N LYS A 3 -25.72 -24.91 56.94
CA LYS A 3 -26.18 -23.90 55.96
C LYS A 3 -25.43 -24.14 54.64
N ILE A 4 -26.17 -24.52 53.59
CA ILE A 4 -25.71 -24.62 52.24
C ILE A 4 -25.76 -23.20 51.64
N PHE A 5 -24.58 -22.68 51.23
CA PHE A 5 -24.48 -21.44 50.42
C PHE A 5 -24.53 -21.84 48.94
N ILE A 6 -25.61 -21.48 48.27
CA ILE A 6 -25.76 -21.60 46.84
C ILE A 6 -25.16 -20.33 46.21
N ILE A 7 -24.04 -20.44 45.53
CA ILE A 7 -23.44 -19.36 44.74
C ILE A 7 -24.13 -19.38 43.36
N PHE A 8 -24.94 -18.39 43.09
CA PHE A 8 -25.45 -18.12 41.75
C PHE A 8 -24.34 -17.49 40.91
N LEU A 9 -23.84 -18.26 39.96
CA LEU A 9 -22.92 -17.80 38.93
C LEU A 9 -23.78 -17.15 37.83
N THR A 10 -23.93 -15.82 37.86
CA THR A 10 -24.54 -15.06 36.75
C THR A 10 -23.58 -14.98 35.60
N LEU A 11 -23.79 -15.78 34.56
CA LEU A 11 -23.20 -15.60 33.24
C LEU A 11 -23.77 -14.31 32.64
N ALA A 12 -23.00 -13.24 32.69
CA ALA A 12 -23.26 -12.02 31.92
C ALA A 12 -22.90 -12.30 30.47
N THR A 13 -23.85 -12.67 29.66
CA THR A 13 -23.73 -12.67 28.19
C THR A 13 -23.68 -11.21 27.73
N PHE A 14 -22.48 -10.73 27.41
CA PHE A 14 -22.33 -9.45 26.73
C PHE A 14 -22.88 -9.62 25.30
N ALA A 15 -24.12 -9.21 25.10
CA ALA A 15 -24.66 -8.95 23.77
C ALA A 15 -23.98 -7.68 23.25
N VAL A 16 -22.99 -7.82 22.39
CA VAL A 16 -22.45 -6.73 21.59
C VAL A 16 -23.58 -6.30 20.65
N SER A 17 -24.18 -5.14 20.92
CA SER A 17 -25.17 -4.51 20.05
C SER A 17 -24.46 -4.17 18.72
N GLN A 18 -24.67 -5.02 17.71
CA GLN A 18 -24.30 -4.71 16.34
C GLN A 18 -25.29 -3.67 15.83
N ALA A 19 -24.82 -2.42 15.66
CA ALA A 19 -25.51 -1.44 14.85
C ALA A 19 -25.39 -1.88 13.38
N GLN A 20 -26.28 -2.77 12.96
CA GLN A 20 -26.34 -3.31 11.63
C GLN A 20 -27.08 -2.32 10.73
N GLN A 21 -26.33 -1.49 10.00
CA GLN A 21 -26.89 -0.73 8.90
C GLN A 21 -27.26 -1.75 7.79
N LYS A 22 -28.55 -1.91 7.49
CA LYS A 22 -29.03 -2.89 6.51
C LYS A 22 -28.45 -2.59 5.15
N SER A 23 -27.57 -3.47 4.65
CA SER A 23 -27.13 -3.53 3.25
C SER A 23 -28.34 -3.83 2.38
N ASN A 24 -28.62 -2.96 1.42
CA ASN A 24 -29.80 -3.05 0.54
C ASN A 24 -29.54 -3.82 -0.76
N SER A 25 -28.50 -4.68 -0.86
CA SER A 25 -28.35 -5.48 -2.05
C SER A 25 -27.90 -6.92 -1.75
N SER A 26 -28.73 -7.88 -2.17
CA SER A 26 -28.40 -9.31 -2.28
C SER A 26 -27.10 -9.56 -3.09
N SER A 27 -26.68 -8.60 -3.90
CA SER A 27 -25.51 -8.67 -4.78
C SER A 27 -24.17 -8.75 -4.06
N PHE A 28 -24.03 -8.28 -2.83
CA PHE A 28 -22.77 -8.31 -2.06
C PHE A 28 -22.84 -9.22 -0.82
N ALA A 29 -23.82 -10.13 -0.76
CA ALA A 29 -24.00 -11.02 0.39
C ALA A 29 -22.76 -11.88 0.67
N GLU A 30 -22.06 -12.36 -0.35
CA GLU A 30 -20.83 -13.15 -0.18
C GLU A 30 -19.68 -12.29 0.36
N PHE A 31 -19.57 -11.05 -0.07
CA PHE A 31 -18.55 -10.13 0.46
C PHE A 31 -18.87 -9.77 1.91
N ASP A 32 -20.12 -9.51 2.21
CA ASP A 32 -20.62 -9.26 3.57
C ASP A 32 -20.31 -10.43 4.51
N GLN A 33 -20.68 -11.64 4.07
CA GLN A 33 -20.40 -12.87 4.82
C GLN A 33 -18.88 -13.08 5.00
N TYR A 34 -18.08 -12.80 3.98
CA TYR A 34 -16.63 -12.89 4.07
C TYR A 34 -16.09 -11.97 5.16
N LEU A 35 -16.44 -10.66 5.15
CA LEU A 35 -15.94 -9.72 6.16
C LEU A 35 -16.32 -10.11 7.58
N SER A 36 -17.59 -10.44 7.78
CA SER A 36 -18.10 -10.84 9.11
C SER A 36 -17.47 -12.14 9.62
N LYS A 37 -17.23 -13.11 8.71
CA LYS A 37 -16.58 -14.38 9.02
C LYS A 37 -15.12 -14.21 9.44
N GLU A 38 -14.34 -13.38 8.72
CA GLU A 38 -12.93 -13.14 9.05
C GLU A 38 -12.76 -12.56 10.45
N VAL A 39 -13.70 -11.69 10.87
CA VAL A 39 -13.73 -11.15 12.23
C VAL A 39 -14.18 -12.21 13.24
N ALA A 40 -15.24 -12.96 12.96
CA ALA A 40 -15.77 -14.00 13.85
C ALA A 40 -14.76 -15.13 14.12
N GLU A 41 -13.94 -15.47 13.12
CA GLU A 41 -12.88 -16.49 13.24
C GLU A 41 -11.56 -15.92 13.80
N GLY A 42 -11.53 -14.63 14.16
CA GLY A 42 -10.36 -13.97 14.78
C GLY A 42 -9.17 -13.76 13.84
N ARG A 43 -9.36 -13.86 12.54
CA ARG A 43 -8.33 -13.51 11.54
C ARG A 43 -8.19 -12.01 11.32
N LEU A 44 -9.25 -11.25 11.63
CA LEU A 44 -9.26 -9.78 11.69
C LEU A 44 -9.80 -9.33 13.04
N ILE A 45 -9.29 -8.23 13.57
CA ILE A 45 -9.86 -7.57 14.76
C ILE A 45 -11.00 -6.64 14.35
N GLY A 46 -10.79 -5.88 13.29
CA GLY A 46 -11.79 -5.01 12.69
C GLY A 46 -11.48 -4.80 11.20
N VAL A 47 -12.52 -4.57 10.45
CA VAL A 47 -12.44 -4.37 8.99
C VAL A 47 -13.52 -3.41 8.52
N HIS A 48 -13.21 -2.61 7.52
CA HIS A 48 -14.15 -1.76 6.80
C HIS A 48 -14.00 -1.99 5.30
N GLY A 49 -15.09 -2.39 4.64
CA GLY A 49 -15.17 -2.61 3.20
C GLY A 49 -16.14 -1.65 2.54
N MET A 50 -15.72 -1.00 1.45
CA MET A 50 -16.59 -0.15 0.62
C MET A 50 -16.46 -0.52 -0.85
N VAL A 51 -17.58 -0.47 -1.57
CA VAL A 51 -17.65 -0.66 -3.02
C VAL A 51 -18.45 0.46 -3.65
N TYR A 52 -17.86 1.10 -4.65
CA TYR A 52 -18.48 2.06 -5.52
C TYR A 52 -18.67 1.45 -6.92
N GLN A 53 -19.85 1.56 -7.49
CA GLN A 53 -20.15 1.08 -8.83
C GLN A 53 -21.18 1.97 -9.50
N ASP A 54 -21.00 2.22 -10.80
CA ASP A 54 -21.94 2.96 -11.65
C ASP A 54 -22.45 4.27 -11.02
N GLY A 55 -21.56 5.06 -10.46
CA GLY A 55 -21.87 6.40 -9.94
C GLY A 55 -22.34 6.46 -8.48
N LYS A 56 -22.35 5.35 -7.75
CA LYS A 56 -22.81 5.32 -6.35
C LYS A 56 -22.06 4.32 -5.49
N VAL A 57 -22.04 4.57 -4.19
CA VAL A 57 -21.62 3.57 -3.19
C VAL A 57 -22.72 2.51 -3.10
N VAL A 58 -22.37 1.26 -3.42
CA VAL A 58 -23.29 0.11 -3.44
C VAL A 58 -23.09 -0.82 -2.24
N TYR A 59 -21.95 -0.68 -1.54
CA TYR A 59 -21.63 -1.42 -0.33
C TYR A 59 -20.80 -0.54 0.61
N ASP A 60 -21.15 -0.54 1.90
CA ASP A 60 -20.46 0.18 2.96
C ASP A 60 -20.76 -0.54 4.28
N GLN A 61 -19.83 -1.43 4.71
CA GLN A 61 -20.02 -2.20 5.93
C GLN A 61 -18.71 -2.36 6.69
N PHE A 62 -18.80 -2.36 8.00
CA PHE A 62 -17.67 -2.55 8.91
C PHE A 62 -18.04 -3.56 10.01
N TYR A 63 -17.04 -4.30 10.48
CA TYR A 63 -17.19 -5.35 11.46
C TYR A 63 -16.06 -5.33 12.47
N GLY A 64 -16.34 -5.78 13.69
CA GLY A 64 -15.35 -6.02 14.73
C GLY A 64 -14.97 -4.79 15.56
N LEU A 65 -13.72 -4.74 15.97
CA LEU A 65 -13.21 -3.78 16.95
C LEU A 65 -12.12 -2.90 16.33
N ARG A 66 -12.15 -1.61 16.65
CA ARG A 66 -11.06 -0.68 16.39
C ARG A 66 -9.88 -0.94 17.31
N ASP A 67 -10.15 -1.26 18.57
CA ASP A 67 -9.17 -1.61 19.59
C ASP A 67 -9.73 -2.75 20.46
N LYS A 68 -9.06 -3.91 20.46
CA LYS A 68 -9.51 -5.10 21.15
C LYS A 68 -9.36 -4.96 22.67
N GLU A 69 -8.24 -4.39 23.11
CA GLU A 69 -7.92 -4.22 24.52
C GLU A 69 -8.85 -3.21 25.19
N ALA A 70 -9.24 -2.17 24.47
CA ALA A 70 -10.20 -1.18 24.92
C ALA A 70 -11.66 -1.59 24.70
N ALA A 71 -11.93 -2.75 24.08
CA ALA A 71 -13.26 -3.20 23.64
C ALA A 71 -14.00 -2.13 22.80
N ALA A 72 -13.27 -1.30 22.06
CA ALA A 72 -13.82 -0.24 21.25
C ALA A 72 -14.30 -0.78 19.91
N GLY A 73 -15.60 -0.73 19.64
CA GLY A 73 -16.19 -1.18 18.37
C GLY A 73 -15.81 -0.28 17.19
N MET A 74 -15.87 -0.84 15.99
CA MET A 74 -15.82 -0.09 14.73
C MET A 74 -17.03 0.82 14.60
N GLN A 75 -16.85 2.00 13.99
CA GLN A 75 -17.89 3.01 13.76
C GLN A 75 -18.04 3.38 12.28
N GLY A 76 -17.15 2.91 11.40
CA GLY A 76 -17.10 3.24 9.98
C GLY A 76 -16.36 4.54 9.67
N ASP A 77 -15.82 5.22 10.67
CA ASP A 77 -15.06 6.47 10.55
C ASP A 77 -13.57 6.32 10.95
N GLU A 78 -13.12 5.08 11.09
CA GLU A 78 -11.75 4.76 11.49
C GLU A 78 -10.73 5.30 10.51
N LEU A 79 -9.55 5.60 11.07
CA LEU A 79 -8.35 5.93 10.33
C LEU A 79 -7.38 4.74 10.32
N PHE A 80 -6.86 4.46 9.16
CA PHE A 80 -5.97 3.34 8.91
C PHE A 80 -4.59 3.84 8.50
N PHE A 81 -3.55 3.25 9.08
CA PHE A 81 -2.19 3.44 8.63
C PHE A 81 -1.98 2.60 7.37
N ILE A 82 -2.02 3.23 6.20
CA ILE A 82 -2.17 2.53 4.92
C ILE A 82 -0.89 1.99 4.32
N GLN A 83 0.25 2.21 4.97
CA GLN A 83 1.53 1.67 4.52
C GLN A 83 1.75 1.93 3.02
N SER A 84 2.00 0.89 2.25
CA SER A 84 2.34 1.00 0.81
C SER A 84 1.21 1.53 -0.08
N MET A 85 -0.04 1.62 0.40
CA MET A 85 -1.08 2.36 -0.32
C MET A 85 -0.84 3.87 -0.37
N THR A 86 0.18 4.39 0.32
CA THR A 86 0.73 5.74 0.14
C THR A 86 1.28 5.97 -1.27
N LYS A 87 1.91 4.94 -1.88
CA LYS A 87 2.62 5.04 -3.17
C LYS A 87 1.75 5.54 -4.32
N PRO A 88 0.52 4.99 -4.55
CA PRO A 88 -0.40 5.51 -5.56
C PRO A 88 -0.68 7.00 -5.41
N ILE A 89 -0.94 7.46 -4.18
CA ILE A 89 -1.27 8.87 -3.91
C ILE A 89 -0.08 9.77 -4.26
N VAL A 90 1.13 9.40 -3.85
CA VAL A 90 2.35 10.18 -4.13
C VAL A 90 2.71 10.14 -5.61
N SER A 91 2.46 9.02 -6.30
CA SER A 91 2.63 8.93 -7.76
C SER A 91 1.66 9.85 -8.50
N VAL A 92 0.39 9.89 -8.10
CA VAL A 92 -0.60 10.84 -8.64
C VAL A 92 -0.14 12.29 -8.40
N ALA A 93 0.37 12.61 -7.21
CA ALA A 93 0.88 13.95 -6.93
C ALA A 93 2.01 14.35 -7.87
N LEU A 94 2.98 13.48 -8.14
CA LEU A 94 4.02 13.78 -9.13
C LEU A 94 3.43 13.95 -10.53
N MET A 95 2.44 13.15 -10.91
CA MET A 95 1.83 13.23 -12.24
C MET A 95 0.95 14.48 -12.43
N THR A 96 0.49 15.15 -11.36
CA THR A 96 -0.11 16.50 -11.50
C THR A 96 0.92 17.54 -11.97
N LEU A 97 2.18 17.40 -11.56
CA LEU A 97 3.28 18.24 -12.05
C LEU A 97 3.69 17.88 -13.49
N TYR A 98 3.54 16.61 -13.88
CA TYR A 98 3.68 16.20 -15.29
C TYR A 98 2.64 16.89 -16.18
N ASP A 99 1.38 16.94 -15.76
CA ASP A 99 0.30 17.62 -16.47
C ASP A 99 0.53 19.12 -16.63
N GLN A 100 1.30 19.72 -15.71
CA GLN A 100 1.76 21.10 -15.77
C GLN A 100 3.02 21.30 -16.64
N GLY A 101 3.56 20.22 -17.23
CA GLY A 101 4.77 20.27 -18.07
C GLY A 101 6.07 20.54 -17.29
N ARG A 102 6.09 20.27 -15.98
CA ARG A 102 7.25 20.57 -15.12
C ARG A 102 8.43 19.60 -15.37
N PHE A 103 8.19 18.44 -15.95
CA PHE A 103 9.19 17.44 -16.31
C PHE A 103 8.69 16.51 -17.43
N GLN A 104 9.61 15.72 -18.00
CA GLN A 104 9.29 14.62 -18.91
C GLN A 104 9.65 13.28 -18.24
N LEU A 105 8.87 12.21 -18.52
CA LEU A 105 9.05 10.91 -17.87
C LEU A 105 10.43 10.27 -18.12
N ASP A 106 11.00 10.50 -19.30
CA ASP A 106 12.27 9.88 -19.70
C ASP A 106 13.50 10.76 -19.40
N GLU A 107 13.29 11.88 -18.74
CA GLU A 107 14.39 12.69 -18.19
C GLU A 107 15.07 11.98 -17.03
N PRO A 108 16.41 12.12 -16.92
CA PRO A 108 17.15 11.59 -15.79
C PRO A 108 16.75 12.32 -14.51
N ILE A 109 16.54 11.55 -13.42
CA ILE A 109 16.21 12.15 -12.12
C ILE A 109 17.30 13.09 -11.62
N SER A 110 18.54 12.87 -12.02
CA SER A 110 19.70 13.72 -11.67
C SER A 110 19.61 15.16 -12.19
N LYS A 111 18.72 15.43 -13.14
CA LYS A 111 18.40 16.80 -13.56
C LYS A 111 17.77 17.62 -12.40
N TYR A 112 17.04 16.96 -11.51
CA TYR A 112 16.31 17.55 -10.40
C TYR A 112 16.91 17.20 -9.03
N LEU A 113 17.58 16.05 -8.94
CA LEU A 113 18.23 15.48 -7.76
C LEU A 113 19.69 15.14 -8.13
N PRO A 114 20.62 16.12 -8.14
CA PRO A 114 21.98 15.93 -8.63
C PRO A 114 22.77 14.82 -7.93
N GLU A 115 22.41 14.50 -6.69
CA GLU A 115 23.01 13.42 -5.91
C GLU A 115 22.88 12.03 -6.56
N PHE A 116 21.95 11.86 -7.51
CA PHE A 116 21.78 10.62 -8.28
C PHE A 116 22.52 10.60 -9.62
N ALA A 117 23.43 11.55 -9.87
CA ALA A 117 24.10 11.64 -11.19
C ALA A 117 25.12 10.51 -11.44
N ALA A 118 25.76 9.99 -10.39
CA ALA A 118 26.87 9.04 -10.50
C ALA A 118 26.59 7.73 -9.77
N MET A 119 25.43 7.12 -10.05
CA MET A 119 25.04 5.89 -9.36
C MET A 119 25.96 4.72 -9.70
N GLN A 120 26.21 3.92 -8.69
CA GLN A 120 26.91 2.65 -8.79
C GLN A 120 25.91 1.49 -8.71
N VAL A 121 26.26 0.34 -9.22
CA VAL A 121 25.48 -0.90 -9.14
C VAL A 121 26.33 -1.96 -8.47
N VAL A 122 25.82 -2.72 -7.51
CA VAL A 122 26.54 -3.85 -6.89
C VAL A 122 26.78 -4.95 -7.93
N ASN A 123 27.92 -5.59 -7.85
CA ASN A 123 28.24 -6.71 -8.76
C ASN A 123 27.36 -7.93 -8.45
N ASP A 124 27.08 -8.18 -7.16
CA ASP A 124 26.21 -9.26 -6.71
C ASP A 124 25.36 -8.78 -5.50
N PRO A 125 24.05 -8.55 -5.66
CA PRO A 125 23.19 -8.09 -4.57
C PRO A 125 23.02 -9.13 -3.44
N THR A 126 23.27 -10.43 -3.71
CA THR A 126 23.20 -11.46 -2.66
C THR A 126 24.35 -11.34 -1.66
N ILE A 127 25.48 -10.81 -2.09
CA ILE A 127 26.69 -10.54 -1.30
C ILE A 127 26.70 -9.10 -0.78
N GLY A 128 26.01 -8.19 -1.45
CA GLY A 128 25.91 -6.77 -1.10
C GLY A 128 27.13 -5.96 -1.55
N SER A 129 27.39 -4.84 -0.86
CA SER A 129 28.44 -3.89 -1.23
C SER A 129 29.86 -4.50 -1.21
N SER A 130 30.08 -5.59 -0.45
CA SER A 130 31.34 -6.30 -0.41
C SER A 130 31.71 -7.03 -1.70
N SER A 131 30.75 -7.24 -2.62
CA SER A 131 31.01 -7.77 -3.96
C SER A 131 31.69 -6.76 -4.90
N GLY A 132 31.86 -5.50 -4.46
CA GLY A 132 32.27 -4.39 -5.30
C GLY A 132 31.14 -3.82 -6.14
N THR A 133 31.44 -2.73 -6.85
CA THR A 133 30.46 -2.01 -7.68
C THR A 133 31.04 -1.66 -9.02
N HIS A 134 30.16 -1.36 -9.97
CA HIS A 134 30.48 -0.74 -11.26
C HIS A 134 29.55 0.45 -11.51
N ALA A 135 29.93 1.35 -12.39
CA ALA A 135 29.10 2.50 -12.74
C ALA A 135 27.80 2.04 -13.42
N ALA A 136 26.68 2.67 -13.07
CA ALA A 136 25.41 2.42 -13.77
C ALA A 136 25.57 2.76 -15.26
N PRO A 137 25.14 1.87 -16.19
CA PRO A 137 25.35 2.06 -17.63
C PRO A 137 24.51 3.19 -18.22
N SER A 138 23.48 3.62 -17.52
CA SER A 138 22.60 4.74 -17.88
C SER A 138 22.07 5.44 -16.64
N PRO A 139 21.74 6.74 -16.74
CA PRO A 139 21.05 7.44 -15.66
C PRO A 139 19.67 6.83 -15.40
N MET A 140 19.21 6.85 -14.14
CA MET A 140 17.82 6.54 -13.79
C MET A 140 16.88 7.62 -14.31
N THR A 141 15.76 7.20 -14.93
CA THR A 141 14.71 8.13 -15.38
C THR A 141 13.55 8.22 -14.39
N ILE A 142 12.74 9.27 -14.49
CA ILE A 142 11.55 9.45 -13.66
C ILE A 142 10.55 8.31 -13.91
N ARG A 143 10.38 7.86 -15.16
CA ARG A 143 9.58 6.68 -15.51
C ARG A 143 10.02 5.43 -14.73
N GLN A 144 11.31 5.17 -14.69
CA GLN A 144 11.86 4.00 -14.00
C GLN A 144 11.66 4.07 -12.48
N VAL A 145 11.70 5.26 -11.90
CA VAL A 145 11.43 5.47 -10.48
C VAL A 145 9.94 5.23 -10.16
N LEU A 146 9.02 5.73 -11.00
CA LEU A 146 7.57 5.50 -10.86
C LEU A 146 7.15 4.05 -11.09
N SER A 147 7.86 3.31 -11.94
CA SER A 147 7.52 1.94 -12.33
C SER A 147 8.30 0.85 -11.58
N HIS A 148 9.09 1.20 -10.57
CA HIS A 148 9.96 0.27 -9.83
C HIS A 148 10.99 -0.48 -10.70
N THR A 149 11.45 0.15 -11.79
CA THR A 149 12.51 -0.39 -12.66
C THR A 149 13.83 0.39 -12.55
N SER A 150 13.96 1.22 -11.51
CA SER A 150 15.12 2.11 -11.29
C SER A 150 16.41 1.40 -10.87
N GLY A 151 16.35 0.14 -10.45
CA GLY A 151 17.47 -0.59 -9.85
C GLY A 151 17.56 -0.47 -8.32
N MET A 152 16.74 0.35 -7.69
CA MET A 152 16.62 0.41 -6.23
C MET A 152 15.97 -0.84 -5.65
N SER A 153 16.16 -1.10 -4.35
CA SER A 153 15.46 -2.15 -3.59
C SER A 153 14.62 -1.58 -2.45
N HIS A 154 13.86 -2.44 -1.79
CA HIS A 154 13.02 -2.12 -0.64
C HIS A 154 13.67 -2.48 0.72
N GLY A 155 14.73 -3.28 0.73
CA GLY A 155 15.41 -3.67 1.96
C GLY A 155 14.75 -4.83 2.72
N ILE A 156 13.81 -5.57 2.12
CA ILE A 156 13.09 -6.66 2.79
C ILE A 156 13.41 -8.06 2.27
N ALA A 157 14.16 -8.19 1.17
CA ALA A 157 14.64 -9.49 0.75
C ALA A 157 15.75 -9.99 1.70
N PRO A 158 15.86 -11.30 1.95
CA PRO A 158 16.84 -11.87 2.88
C PRO A 158 18.25 -11.93 2.26
N ILE A 159 18.68 -10.92 1.55
CA ILE A 159 20.00 -10.77 0.90
C ILE A 159 20.85 -9.72 1.61
N ALA A 160 22.17 -9.79 1.45
CA ALA A 160 23.08 -8.88 2.15
C ALA A 160 22.83 -7.42 1.77
N PHE A 161 22.60 -7.12 0.50
CA PHE A 161 22.28 -5.78 0.03
C PHE A 161 21.07 -5.17 0.74
N ASP A 162 20.00 -5.94 0.87
CA ASP A 162 18.77 -5.46 1.51
C ASP A 162 18.95 -5.25 3.02
N LYS A 163 19.80 -6.04 3.68
CA LYS A 163 20.18 -5.80 5.09
C LYS A 163 20.96 -4.50 5.24
N GLU A 164 21.88 -4.21 4.32
CA GLU A 164 22.65 -2.94 4.31
C GLU A 164 21.68 -1.75 4.13
N LEU A 165 20.75 -1.86 3.18
CA LEU A 165 19.74 -0.85 2.91
C LEU A 165 18.81 -0.66 4.13
N TRP A 166 18.35 -1.75 4.73
CA TRP A 166 17.52 -1.72 5.94
C TRP A 166 18.21 -0.97 7.09
N ASN A 167 19.45 -1.33 7.38
CA ASN A 167 20.22 -0.72 8.47
C ASN A 167 20.55 0.76 8.16
N GLY A 168 20.96 1.08 6.94
CA GLY A 168 21.37 2.42 6.53
C GLY A 168 20.21 3.41 6.40
N ILE A 169 19.03 2.93 6.00
CA ILE A 169 17.90 3.78 5.66
C ILE A 169 16.74 3.63 6.65
N ILE A 170 16.25 2.40 6.90
CA ILE A 170 15.03 2.19 7.69
C ILE A 170 15.30 2.38 9.19
N LEU A 171 16.35 1.74 9.70
CA LEU A 171 16.71 1.83 11.12
C LEU A 171 17.50 3.11 11.45
N ASN A 172 17.80 3.94 10.44
CA ASN A 172 18.52 5.20 10.64
C ASN A 172 17.59 6.29 11.18
N GLY A 173 17.40 6.34 12.48
CA GLY A 173 16.56 7.34 13.15
C GLY A 173 17.02 8.80 13.00
N LYS A 174 18.14 9.07 12.32
CA LYS A 174 18.63 10.43 12.03
C LYS A 174 18.02 11.03 10.77
N LEU A 175 17.41 10.21 9.90
CA LEU A 175 16.77 10.65 8.67
C LEU A 175 15.37 11.18 8.99
N LYS A 176 15.24 12.49 9.10
CA LYS A 176 14.01 13.18 9.54
C LYS A 176 13.22 13.85 8.41
N THR A 177 13.80 13.98 7.20
CA THR A 177 13.16 14.57 6.03
C THR A 177 13.35 13.70 4.79
N LEU A 178 12.51 13.89 3.76
CA LEU A 178 12.70 13.20 2.48
C LEU A 178 14.05 13.54 1.84
N GLU A 179 14.50 14.78 1.94
CA GLU A 179 15.81 15.19 1.45
C GLU A 179 16.94 14.38 2.09
N GLN A 180 16.93 14.25 3.43
CA GLN A 180 17.93 13.45 4.14
C GLN A 180 17.87 11.97 3.72
N ARG A 181 16.66 11.42 3.57
CA ARG A 181 16.46 10.03 3.19
C ARG A 181 16.90 9.77 1.74
N THR A 182 16.51 10.62 0.80
CA THR A 182 16.92 10.45 -0.61
C THR A 182 18.39 10.70 -0.81
N SER A 183 19.01 11.64 -0.10
CA SER A 183 20.47 11.83 -0.08
C SER A 183 21.21 10.61 0.51
N ALA A 184 20.62 9.91 1.48
CA ALA A 184 21.17 8.66 1.99
C ALA A 184 21.00 7.52 0.97
N LEU A 185 19.84 7.42 0.30
CA LEU A 185 19.59 6.46 -0.77
C LEU A 185 20.57 6.65 -1.95
N ALA A 186 20.88 7.88 -2.33
CA ALA A 186 21.81 8.19 -3.41
C ALA A 186 23.26 7.75 -3.12
N LYS A 187 23.62 7.54 -1.85
CA LYS A 187 24.92 7.00 -1.43
C LYS A 187 24.97 5.48 -1.46
N MET A 188 23.82 4.83 -1.49
CA MET A 188 23.74 3.38 -1.67
C MET A 188 23.88 3.03 -3.15
N PRO A 189 24.57 1.95 -3.52
CA PRO A 189 24.53 1.47 -4.88
C PRO A 189 23.11 0.99 -5.25
N LEU A 190 22.87 0.78 -6.52
CA LEU A 190 21.68 0.10 -7.03
C LEU A 190 21.86 -1.41 -6.93
N ALA A 191 20.78 -2.15 -6.75
CA ALA A 191 20.79 -3.61 -6.80
C ALA A 191 20.92 -4.14 -8.24
N PHE A 192 20.44 -3.35 -9.22
CA PHE A 192 20.40 -3.72 -10.65
C PHE A 192 20.62 -2.51 -11.53
N ASN A 193 21.02 -2.74 -12.77
CA ASN A 193 21.08 -1.69 -13.77
C ASN A 193 19.69 -1.07 -14.01
N PRO A 194 19.56 0.27 -14.07
CA PRO A 194 18.31 0.93 -14.37
C PRO A 194 17.66 0.38 -15.65
N GLY A 195 16.34 0.11 -15.58
CA GLY A 195 15.56 -0.43 -16.70
C GLY A 195 15.71 -1.93 -16.94
N ARG A 196 16.58 -2.63 -16.23
CA ARG A 196 16.81 -4.07 -16.47
C ARG A 196 15.78 -4.97 -15.79
N LYS A 197 15.42 -4.69 -14.54
CA LYS A 197 14.54 -5.53 -13.75
C LYS A 197 13.44 -4.70 -13.08
N TRP A 198 12.28 -5.30 -12.91
CA TRP A 198 11.30 -4.80 -11.96
C TRP A 198 11.69 -5.28 -10.56
N ASN A 199 11.79 -4.35 -9.63
CA ASN A 199 12.11 -4.65 -8.25
C ASN A 199 11.41 -3.65 -7.33
N TYR A 200 10.52 -4.15 -6.48
CA TYR A 200 9.84 -3.31 -5.50
C TYR A 200 10.87 -2.54 -4.64
N SER A 201 10.66 -1.24 -4.43
CA SER A 201 11.75 -0.40 -3.96
C SER A 201 11.32 0.83 -3.15
N PHE A 202 12.33 1.53 -2.62
CA PHE A 202 12.20 2.88 -2.04
C PHE A 202 12.02 4.00 -3.08
N SER A 203 11.90 3.69 -4.35
CA SER A 203 11.65 4.67 -5.41
C SER A 203 10.55 5.69 -5.09
N PRO A 204 9.43 5.35 -4.42
CA PRO A 204 8.40 6.34 -4.08
C PRO A 204 8.85 7.45 -3.10
N ASP A 205 9.89 7.24 -2.30
CA ASP A 205 10.48 8.33 -1.53
C ASP A 205 11.19 9.33 -2.45
N VAL A 206 11.83 8.84 -3.52
CA VAL A 206 12.41 9.69 -4.58
C VAL A 206 11.31 10.41 -5.35
N VAL A 207 10.17 9.73 -5.63
CA VAL A 207 8.97 10.36 -6.23
C VAL A 207 8.48 11.50 -5.34
N GLY A 208 8.35 11.28 -4.03
CA GLY A 208 7.97 12.31 -3.08
C GLY A 208 8.95 13.49 -3.06
N ARG A 209 10.26 13.22 -3.10
CA ARG A 209 11.28 14.28 -3.17
C ARG A 209 11.22 15.06 -4.48
N LEU A 210 10.93 14.41 -5.61
CA LEU A 210 10.69 15.11 -6.87
C LEU A 210 9.49 16.05 -6.78
N VAL A 211 8.40 15.64 -6.08
CA VAL A 211 7.27 16.54 -5.81
C VAL A 211 7.74 17.77 -5.03
N GLU A 212 8.54 17.59 -3.97
CA GLU A 212 9.06 18.72 -3.18
C GLU A 212 9.91 19.68 -4.00
N VAL A 213 10.88 19.15 -4.76
CA VAL A 213 11.80 19.99 -5.57
C VAL A 213 11.08 20.71 -6.70
N LEU A 214 10.17 20.03 -7.39
CA LEU A 214 9.45 20.61 -8.52
C LEU A 214 8.38 21.63 -8.10
N SER A 215 7.78 21.46 -6.91
CA SER A 215 6.74 22.36 -6.39
C SER A 215 7.25 23.45 -5.47
N GLY A 216 8.42 23.25 -4.84
CA GLY A 216 8.92 24.12 -3.78
C GLY A 216 8.18 23.98 -2.44
N LYS A 217 7.37 22.91 -2.26
CA LYS A 217 6.58 22.64 -1.06
C LYS A 217 6.99 21.29 -0.46
N THR A 218 6.80 21.10 0.84
CA THR A 218 6.92 19.78 1.44
C THR A 218 5.83 18.84 0.92
N LEU A 219 6.09 17.54 0.89
CA LEU A 219 5.17 16.57 0.30
C LEU A 219 3.79 16.59 0.97
N ASP A 220 3.72 16.73 2.29
CA ASP A 220 2.45 16.80 3.04
C ASP A 220 1.61 18.02 2.63
N VAL A 221 2.24 19.21 2.50
CA VAL A 221 1.57 20.43 2.03
C VAL A 221 1.08 20.26 0.60
N TYR A 222 1.92 19.70 -0.28
CA TYR A 222 1.53 19.49 -1.67
C TYR A 222 0.33 18.51 -1.79
N LEU A 223 0.37 17.39 -1.05
CA LEU A 223 -0.75 16.44 -1.03
C LEU A 223 -2.02 17.08 -0.49
N GLN A 224 -1.92 17.89 0.58
CA GLN A 224 -3.08 18.57 1.16
C GLN A 224 -3.74 19.52 0.14
N GLU A 225 -2.96 20.31 -0.57
CA GLU A 225 -3.49 21.32 -1.50
C GLU A 225 -3.99 20.72 -2.82
N HIS A 226 -3.30 19.72 -3.36
CA HIS A 226 -3.53 19.25 -4.73
C HIS A 226 -4.26 17.91 -4.81
N ILE A 227 -4.32 17.15 -3.71
CA ILE A 227 -4.99 15.84 -3.68
C ILE A 227 -6.10 15.83 -2.63
N PHE A 228 -5.77 16.04 -1.34
CA PHE A 228 -6.73 15.80 -0.26
C PHE A 228 -7.85 16.86 -0.24
N THR A 229 -7.53 18.13 -0.33
CA THR A 229 -8.55 19.20 -0.34
C THR A 229 -9.47 19.12 -1.56
N PRO A 230 -8.97 18.97 -2.81
CA PRO A 230 -9.86 18.86 -3.97
C PRO A 230 -10.75 17.61 -3.95
N LEU A 231 -10.28 16.48 -3.40
CA LEU A 231 -11.03 15.23 -3.26
C LEU A 231 -11.84 15.14 -1.95
N GLU A 232 -11.81 16.19 -1.13
CA GLU A 232 -12.47 16.22 0.20
C GLU A 232 -12.03 15.06 1.11
N MET A 233 -10.77 14.65 1.00
CA MET A 233 -10.14 13.61 1.82
C MET A 233 -9.71 14.19 3.18
N LYS A 234 -10.68 14.55 4.01
CA LYS A 234 -10.47 15.28 5.27
C LYS A 234 -9.80 14.47 6.38
N ASN A 235 -9.77 13.16 6.19
CA ASN A 235 -9.21 12.21 7.15
C ASN A 235 -7.90 11.59 6.63
N SER A 236 -7.17 12.30 5.77
CA SER A 236 -5.95 11.81 5.15
C SER A 236 -4.78 12.72 5.46
N GLY A 237 -3.62 12.16 5.82
CA GLY A 237 -2.42 12.93 6.14
C GLY A 237 -1.33 12.12 6.82
N TYR A 238 -0.17 12.76 7.02
CA TYR A 238 0.96 12.22 7.78
C TYR A 238 0.87 12.54 9.27
N ASN A 239 0.22 13.63 9.61
CA ASN A 239 -0.01 14.10 10.98
C ASN A 239 -1.51 14.29 11.18
N LEU A 240 -2.00 13.80 12.30
CA LEU A 240 -3.42 13.79 12.64
C LEU A 240 -3.67 14.64 13.89
N ASP A 241 -4.80 15.31 13.93
CA ASP A 241 -5.25 16.02 15.13
C ASP A 241 -5.70 15.04 16.24
N GLU A 242 -5.98 15.54 17.44
CA GLU A 242 -6.36 14.71 18.59
C GLU A 242 -7.67 13.93 18.36
N ALA A 243 -8.62 14.50 17.64
CA ALA A 243 -9.90 13.83 17.36
C ALA A 243 -9.68 12.69 16.35
N GLN A 244 -8.86 12.91 15.33
CA GLN A 244 -8.47 11.92 14.35
C GLN A 244 -7.67 10.78 14.99
N GLN A 245 -6.71 11.09 15.88
CA GLN A 245 -5.88 10.08 16.55
C GLN A 245 -6.73 9.08 17.36
N LYS A 246 -7.83 9.52 17.99
CA LYS A 246 -8.76 8.65 18.72
C LYS A 246 -9.51 7.65 17.84
N ARG A 247 -9.53 7.87 16.53
CA ARG A 247 -10.19 7.00 15.54
C ARG A 247 -9.23 6.03 14.84
N ILE A 248 -7.93 6.08 15.13
CA ILE A 248 -6.96 5.15 14.53
C ILE A 248 -7.28 3.73 14.97
N GLN A 249 -7.39 2.82 14.02
CA GLN A 249 -7.45 1.39 14.33
C GLN A 249 -6.08 0.91 14.78
N THR A 250 -6.06 0.20 15.90
CA THR A 250 -4.85 -0.41 16.47
C THR A 250 -4.29 -1.49 15.54
N VAL A 251 -2.97 -1.51 15.37
CA VAL A 251 -2.27 -2.50 14.55
C VAL A 251 -2.04 -3.79 15.35
N TYR A 252 -2.44 -4.91 14.76
CA TYR A 252 -2.23 -6.26 15.30
C TYR A 252 -1.35 -7.08 14.36
N ALA A 253 -0.67 -8.06 14.90
CA ALA A 253 0.10 -9.03 14.13
C ALA A 253 -0.10 -10.44 14.70
N PHE A 254 0.08 -11.46 13.87
CA PHE A 254 0.00 -12.85 14.32
C PHE A 254 1.18 -13.19 15.24
N GLY A 255 0.89 -13.76 16.41
CA GLY A 255 1.88 -14.38 17.27
C GLY A 255 2.26 -15.78 16.76
N ALA A 256 3.25 -16.41 17.39
CA ALA A 256 3.66 -17.78 17.10
C ALA A 256 2.54 -18.82 17.32
N ASP A 257 1.53 -18.48 18.12
CA ASP A 257 0.33 -19.26 18.38
C ASP A 257 -0.79 -19.00 17.37
N SER A 258 -0.50 -18.29 16.26
CA SER A 258 -1.45 -17.91 15.23
C SER A 258 -2.62 -17.03 15.71
N THR A 259 -2.50 -16.39 16.87
CA THR A 259 -3.49 -15.43 17.38
C THR A 259 -3.04 -14.00 17.12
N LEU A 260 -4.01 -13.09 16.88
CA LEU A 260 -3.74 -11.67 16.70
C LEU A 260 -3.44 -11.00 18.06
N LYS A 261 -2.27 -10.39 18.15
CA LYS A 261 -1.79 -9.64 19.31
C LYS A 261 -1.46 -8.20 18.92
N ARG A 262 -1.75 -7.27 19.80
CA ARG A 262 -1.32 -5.88 19.62
C ARG A 262 0.20 -5.87 19.51
N THR A 263 0.71 -5.31 18.44
CA THR A 263 2.16 -5.17 18.25
C THR A 263 2.63 -3.79 18.68
N MET A 264 3.74 -3.75 19.45
CA MET A 264 4.42 -2.48 19.76
C MET A 264 5.23 -1.97 18.55
N MET A 265 5.70 -2.89 17.71
CA MET A 265 6.34 -2.59 16.44
C MET A 265 5.26 -2.37 15.38
N GLY A 266 5.25 -1.22 14.75
CA GLY A 266 4.28 -0.91 13.69
C GLY A 266 3.05 -0.13 14.14
N GLN A 267 2.92 0.21 15.44
CA GLN A 267 2.02 1.29 15.84
C GLN A 267 2.58 2.59 15.26
N PRO A 268 1.83 3.25 14.37
CA PRO A 268 2.36 4.42 13.69
C PRO A 268 2.38 5.64 14.60
N ASN A 269 3.43 6.45 14.48
CA ASN A 269 3.38 7.80 15.03
C ASN A 269 2.46 8.67 14.15
N ALA A 270 1.44 9.24 14.75
CA ALA A 270 0.41 10.01 14.04
C ALA A 270 0.56 11.53 14.21
N THR A 271 1.64 12.00 14.82
CA THR A 271 1.87 13.43 15.06
C THR A 271 3.36 13.76 15.12
N GLY A 272 3.73 15.00 14.80
CA GLY A 272 5.12 15.47 14.83
C GLY A 272 6.02 14.82 13.77
N ASN A 273 5.45 14.17 12.76
CA ASN A 273 6.23 13.62 11.65
C ASN A 273 6.74 14.75 10.77
N THR A 274 8.03 14.67 10.43
CA THR A 274 8.72 15.59 9.50
C THR A 274 9.27 14.83 8.29
N LEU A 275 9.34 13.50 8.36
CA LEU A 275 9.65 12.63 7.24
C LEU A 275 8.34 12.20 6.57
N PHE A 276 7.96 12.88 5.52
CA PHE A 276 6.76 12.59 4.73
C PHE A 276 7.07 11.53 3.68
N ALA A 277 7.22 10.28 4.13
CA ALA A 277 7.69 9.19 3.28
C ALA A 277 6.70 8.87 2.16
N GLY A 278 7.20 8.82 0.91
CA GLY A 278 6.41 8.42 -0.26
C GLY A 278 6.14 6.91 -0.32
N VAL A 279 6.99 6.13 0.36
CA VAL A 279 6.86 4.65 0.44
C VAL A 279 5.72 4.22 1.35
N ASN A 280 5.48 4.96 2.44
CA ASN A 280 4.47 4.64 3.47
C ASN A 280 4.13 5.89 4.31
N ALA A 281 3.50 5.68 5.46
CA ALA A 281 3.29 6.68 6.52
C ALA A 281 2.04 7.56 6.39
N LEU A 282 1.23 7.44 5.34
CA LEU A 282 -0.07 8.09 5.33
C LEU A 282 -1.10 7.35 6.19
N PHE A 283 -1.97 8.13 6.79
CA PHE A 283 -3.25 7.72 7.34
C PHE A 283 -4.36 8.14 6.40
N THR A 284 -5.44 7.38 6.36
CA THR A 284 -6.67 7.74 5.65
C THR A 284 -7.86 6.93 6.18
N SER A 285 -9.07 7.36 5.88
CA SER A 285 -10.27 6.56 6.06
C SER A 285 -10.60 5.75 4.79
N THR A 286 -11.44 4.71 4.93
CA THR A 286 -11.94 3.94 3.79
C THR A 286 -12.66 4.83 2.77
N ALA A 287 -13.51 5.75 3.26
CA ALA A 287 -14.26 6.68 2.42
C ALA A 287 -13.36 7.67 1.66
N ASP A 288 -12.31 8.19 2.30
CA ASP A 288 -11.37 9.09 1.62
C ASP A 288 -10.60 8.36 0.51
N TYR A 289 -10.12 7.14 0.80
CA TYR A 289 -9.43 6.36 -0.23
C TYR A 289 -10.35 5.93 -1.37
N LEU A 290 -11.64 5.70 -1.07
CA LEU A 290 -12.64 5.43 -2.11
C LEU A 290 -12.76 6.63 -3.06
N ARG A 291 -12.82 7.87 -2.57
CA ARG A 291 -12.84 9.09 -3.41
C ARG A 291 -11.60 9.21 -4.29
N PHE A 292 -10.43 8.84 -3.77
CA PHE A 292 -9.21 8.74 -4.57
C PHE A 292 -9.36 7.69 -5.69
N GLY A 293 -9.93 6.53 -5.40
CA GLY A 293 -10.23 5.50 -6.38
C GLY A 293 -11.28 5.94 -7.41
N GLU A 294 -12.33 6.64 -6.98
CA GLU A 294 -13.36 7.24 -7.87
C GLU A 294 -12.74 8.26 -8.83
N MET A 295 -11.86 9.12 -8.35
CA MET A 295 -11.13 10.08 -9.19
C MET A 295 -10.37 9.35 -10.30
N LEU A 296 -9.66 8.27 -9.98
CA LEU A 296 -8.94 7.47 -10.96
C LEU A 296 -9.88 6.78 -11.95
N LEU A 297 -11.00 6.19 -11.46
CA LEU A 297 -12.02 5.56 -12.28
C LEU A 297 -12.62 6.55 -13.28
N ASN A 298 -12.84 7.79 -12.85
CA ASN A 298 -13.41 8.89 -13.65
C ASN A 298 -12.34 9.67 -14.42
N GLN A 299 -11.23 8.99 -14.80
CA GLN A 299 -10.20 9.54 -15.66
C GLN A 299 -9.60 10.85 -15.11
N GLY A 300 -9.32 10.88 -13.81
CA GLY A 300 -8.68 12.00 -13.14
C GLY A 300 -9.62 13.08 -12.61
N SER A 301 -10.94 12.88 -12.69
CA SER A 301 -11.93 13.85 -12.23
C SER A 301 -12.75 13.33 -11.05
N TRP A 302 -13.08 14.20 -10.12
CA TRP A 302 -13.99 13.90 -9.02
C TRP A 302 -14.85 15.12 -8.70
N ASN A 303 -16.18 14.91 -8.65
CA ASN A 303 -17.17 15.95 -8.34
C ASN A 303 -16.95 17.25 -9.11
N GLY A 304 -16.68 17.13 -10.43
CA GLY A 304 -16.44 18.26 -11.35
C GLY A 304 -15.06 18.92 -11.22
N LYS A 305 -14.18 18.43 -10.34
CA LYS A 305 -12.80 18.92 -10.21
C LYS A 305 -11.84 17.97 -10.94
N GLN A 306 -11.03 18.50 -11.85
CA GLN A 306 -10.00 17.75 -12.56
C GLN A 306 -8.70 17.77 -11.75
N ILE A 307 -8.22 16.59 -11.37
CA ILE A 307 -6.96 16.39 -10.63
C ILE A 307 -5.84 16.00 -11.59
N LEU A 308 -6.14 15.07 -12.51
CA LEU A 308 -5.24 14.62 -13.58
C LEU A 308 -5.96 14.68 -14.91
N LYS A 309 -5.24 14.89 -16.00
CA LYS A 309 -5.81 14.75 -17.35
C LYS A 309 -6.16 13.28 -17.62
N PRO A 310 -7.22 13.00 -18.44
CA PRO A 310 -7.59 11.63 -18.80
C PRO A 310 -6.45 10.84 -19.42
N GLU A 311 -5.67 11.46 -20.31
CA GLU A 311 -4.52 10.84 -20.96
C GLU A 311 -3.39 10.50 -19.95
N THR A 312 -3.27 11.26 -18.87
CA THR A 312 -2.31 10.97 -17.81
C THR A 312 -2.74 9.79 -16.97
N VAL A 313 -4.01 9.66 -16.64
CA VAL A 313 -4.52 8.44 -15.98
C VAL A 313 -4.34 7.22 -16.90
N ALA A 314 -4.66 7.35 -18.19
CA ALA A 314 -4.45 6.28 -19.16
C ALA A 314 -2.97 5.88 -19.25
N LEU A 315 -2.04 6.87 -19.25
CA LEU A 315 -0.61 6.64 -19.22
C LEU A 315 -0.17 5.92 -17.93
N MET A 316 -0.65 6.35 -16.78
CA MET A 316 -0.31 5.76 -15.48
C MET A 316 -0.74 4.28 -15.36
N THR A 317 -1.82 3.91 -16.03
CA THR A 317 -2.40 2.55 -15.96
C THR A 317 -1.99 1.64 -17.12
N GLN A 318 -1.03 2.07 -17.97
CA GLN A 318 -0.33 1.21 -18.91
C GLN A 318 0.77 0.41 -18.20
N ASP A 319 1.18 -0.72 -18.79
CA ASP A 319 2.31 -1.50 -18.31
C ASP A 319 3.63 -0.88 -18.75
N HIS A 320 4.37 -0.29 -17.83
CA HIS A 320 5.72 0.26 -18.01
C HIS A 320 6.84 -0.73 -17.64
N SER A 321 6.48 -1.97 -17.32
CA SER A 321 7.42 -3.05 -17.00
C SER A 321 7.59 -4.05 -18.14
N GLN A 322 7.13 -3.75 -19.35
CA GLN A 322 7.32 -4.62 -20.51
C GLN A 322 8.79 -4.72 -20.89
N GLY A 323 9.23 -5.94 -21.19
CA GLY A 323 10.61 -6.20 -21.63
C GLY A 323 11.67 -6.16 -20.53
N VAL A 324 11.30 -5.84 -19.28
CA VAL A 324 12.23 -5.96 -18.15
C VAL A 324 12.25 -7.39 -17.62
N GLU A 325 13.41 -7.83 -17.15
CA GLU A 325 13.53 -9.10 -16.45
C GLU A 325 12.65 -9.09 -15.19
N ARG A 326 11.89 -10.14 -15.02
CA ARG A 326 11.18 -10.39 -13.76
C ARG A 326 12.09 -11.28 -12.93
N LEU A 327 12.22 -10.94 -11.65
CA LEU A 327 12.76 -11.91 -10.71
C LEU A 327 11.68 -13.00 -10.62
N ASP A 328 11.85 -14.10 -11.36
CA ASP A 328 10.97 -15.23 -11.11
C ASP A 328 11.25 -15.75 -9.69
N GLY A 329 10.20 -16.03 -8.94
CA GLY A 329 10.33 -16.40 -7.54
C GLY A 329 11.23 -17.63 -7.33
N LYS A 330 11.43 -18.48 -8.34
CA LYS A 330 12.30 -19.63 -8.27
C LYS A 330 13.78 -19.25 -8.24
N ASP A 331 14.25 -18.40 -9.14
CA ASP A 331 15.68 -18.06 -9.23
C ASP A 331 16.18 -17.27 -8.01
N THR A 332 15.35 -16.39 -7.47
CA THR A 332 15.73 -15.60 -6.28
C THR A 332 15.68 -16.42 -5.01
N PHE A 333 14.75 -17.35 -4.89
CA PHE A 333 14.47 -18.10 -3.65
C PHE A 333 15.21 -19.45 -3.59
N GLU A 334 15.45 -20.12 -4.71
CA GLU A 334 16.32 -21.32 -4.76
C GLU A 334 17.79 -20.96 -4.50
N ARG A 335 18.27 -19.80 -4.96
CA ARG A 335 19.63 -19.31 -4.67
C ARG A 335 19.81 -18.87 -3.20
N LEU A 336 18.74 -18.49 -2.50
CA LEU A 336 18.80 -18.07 -1.08
C LEU A 336 18.83 -19.24 -0.09
N GLY A 337 18.75 -20.49 -0.56
CA GLY A 337 19.16 -21.69 0.18
C GLY A 337 18.31 -22.13 1.38
N ASN A 338 17.25 -21.41 1.73
CA ASN A 338 16.51 -21.65 2.98
C ASN A 338 15.07 -22.14 2.81
N GLY A 339 14.58 -22.41 1.61
CA GLY A 339 13.28 -23.05 1.38
C GLY A 339 12.03 -22.31 1.92
N ILE A 340 12.19 -21.18 2.55
CA ILE A 340 11.08 -20.39 3.11
C ILE A 340 10.69 -19.30 2.10
N VAL A 341 9.83 -19.67 1.17
CA VAL A 341 9.13 -18.70 0.33
C VAL A 341 7.93 -18.19 1.12
N THR A 342 8.09 -17.06 1.81
CA THR A 342 6.92 -16.39 2.42
C THR A 342 6.12 -15.69 1.32
N ASP A 343 4.80 -15.59 1.48
CA ASP A 343 3.95 -14.83 0.54
C ASP A 343 4.38 -13.36 0.44
N GLU A 344 5.03 -12.81 1.47
CA GLU A 344 5.62 -11.47 1.45
C GLU A 344 6.74 -11.34 0.42
N LEU A 345 7.56 -12.37 0.24
CA LEU A 345 8.63 -12.37 -0.76
C LEU A 345 8.08 -12.52 -2.19
N LYS A 346 6.93 -13.19 -2.35
CA LYS A 346 6.21 -13.22 -3.64
C LYS A 346 5.71 -11.84 -4.05
N THR A 347 5.44 -10.94 -3.08
CA THR A 347 5.00 -9.56 -3.35
C THR A 347 6.06 -8.66 -3.93
N LEU A 348 7.30 -8.98 -3.72
CA LEU A 348 8.43 -8.23 -4.27
C LEU A 348 8.60 -8.43 -5.77
N ASN A 349 7.88 -9.40 -6.33
CA ASN A 349 7.86 -9.70 -7.75
C ASN A 349 6.48 -9.43 -8.33
N LEU A 350 6.43 -8.90 -9.53
CA LEU A 350 5.20 -8.92 -10.30
C LEU A 350 4.83 -10.36 -10.60
N GLU A 351 3.71 -10.82 -10.06
CA GLU A 351 3.18 -12.15 -10.38
C GLU A 351 2.93 -12.29 -11.89
N PRO A 352 2.99 -13.52 -12.45
CA PRO A 352 2.59 -13.77 -13.83
C PRO A 352 1.25 -13.10 -14.14
N GLY A 353 1.10 -12.54 -15.33
CA GLY A 353 -0.13 -11.88 -15.76
C GLY A 353 -0.31 -10.44 -15.27
N HIS A 354 0.61 -9.93 -14.44
CA HIS A 354 0.61 -8.54 -14.01
C HIS A 354 1.72 -7.75 -14.70
N GLY A 355 1.43 -6.47 -14.99
CA GLY A 355 2.38 -5.42 -15.30
C GLY A 355 2.41 -4.38 -14.19
N PHE A 356 3.24 -3.36 -14.36
CA PHE A 356 3.30 -2.24 -13.44
C PHE A 356 3.24 -0.91 -14.21
N GLY A 357 2.29 -0.09 -13.80
CA GLY A 357 2.12 1.26 -14.33
C GLY A 357 3.01 2.27 -13.60
N LEU A 358 2.55 3.53 -13.57
CA LEU A 358 3.21 4.59 -12.81
C LEU A 358 2.57 4.70 -11.42
N GLY A 359 2.92 3.78 -10.53
CA GLY A 359 2.45 3.72 -9.14
C GLY A 359 1.40 2.66 -8.83
N PHE A 360 1.00 1.81 -9.80
CA PHE A 360 -0.01 0.76 -9.65
C PHE A 360 0.46 -0.55 -10.28
N ALA A 361 0.07 -1.68 -9.73
CA ALA A 361 0.04 -2.94 -10.45
C ALA A 361 -1.16 -2.94 -11.43
N VAL A 362 -0.96 -3.49 -12.62
CA VAL A 362 -1.98 -3.54 -13.68
C VAL A 362 -2.15 -4.98 -14.17
N VAL A 363 -3.38 -5.47 -14.21
CA VAL A 363 -3.68 -6.81 -14.70
C VAL A 363 -3.60 -6.84 -16.23
N GLN A 364 -2.65 -7.59 -16.77
CA GLN A 364 -2.44 -7.78 -18.22
C GLN A 364 -3.10 -9.04 -18.73
N ASP A 365 -2.93 -10.15 -18.03
CA ASP A 365 -3.49 -11.46 -18.38
C ASP A 365 -3.99 -12.18 -17.12
N PRO A 366 -5.33 -12.16 -16.86
CA PRO A 366 -5.91 -12.85 -15.72
C PRO A 366 -5.67 -14.37 -15.72
N LYS A 367 -5.54 -15.00 -16.92
CA LYS A 367 -5.30 -16.43 -17.03
C LYS A 367 -3.87 -16.79 -16.61
N ALA A 368 -2.89 -16.00 -17.06
CA ALA A 368 -1.50 -16.18 -16.64
C ALA A 368 -1.32 -15.92 -15.14
N ALA A 369 -2.13 -15.04 -14.55
CA ALA A 369 -2.17 -14.80 -13.12
C ALA A 369 -2.79 -15.95 -12.30
N GLN A 370 -3.38 -16.95 -12.98
CA GLN A 370 -4.09 -18.08 -12.35
C GLN A 370 -5.19 -17.64 -11.36
N ARG A 371 -5.78 -16.47 -11.59
CA ARG A 371 -6.79 -15.84 -10.73
C ARG A 371 -7.99 -15.40 -11.57
N GLU A 372 -9.03 -16.22 -11.59
CA GLU A 372 -10.26 -15.92 -12.31
C GLU A 372 -11.00 -14.67 -11.80
N SER A 373 -10.70 -14.25 -10.57
CA SER A 373 -11.26 -13.05 -9.95
C SER A 373 -10.64 -11.75 -10.44
N LEU A 374 -9.61 -11.78 -11.31
CA LEU A 374 -9.00 -10.60 -11.88
C LEU A 374 -9.62 -10.25 -13.24
N ALA A 375 -9.65 -8.97 -13.58
CA ALA A 375 -10.10 -8.50 -14.88
C ALA A 375 -8.98 -7.73 -15.60
N LYS A 376 -8.75 -8.04 -16.88
CA LYS A 376 -7.75 -7.31 -17.69
C LYS A 376 -8.02 -5.82 -17.69
N GLY A 377 -6.99 -5.03 -17.37
CA GLY A 377 -7.03 -3.58 -17.23
C GLY A 377 -7.48 -3.10 -15.84
N GLU A 378 -7.72 -4.02 -14.89
CA GLU A 378 -7.83 -3.66 -13.48
C GLU A 378 -6.47 -3.19 -12.96
N TYR A 379 -6.46 -2.16 -12.14
CA TYR A 379 -5.24 -1.71 -11.46
C TYR A 379 -5.50 -1.58 -9.96
N PHE A 380 -4.44 -1.81 -9.18
CA PHE A 380 -4.59 -1.99 -7.75
C PHE A 380 -3.28 -1.78 -6.99
N TRP A 381 -3.37 -1.70 -5.69
CA TRP A 381 -2.24 -1.84 -4.77
C TRP A 381 -2.71 -2.30 -3.39
N ALA A 382 -1.74 -2.56 -2.51
CA ALA A 382 -1.98 -3.01 -1.14
C ALA A 382 -1.01 -2.37 -0.15
N GLY A 383 -1.34 -2.43 1.13
CA GLY A 383 -0.49 -2.02 2.25
C GLY A 383 -0.14 -3.18 3.17
N ALA A 384 1.04 -3.12 3.80
CA ALA A 384 1.56 -4.18 4.68
C ALA A 384 0.68 -4.47 5.92
N ASN A 385 -0.26 -3.59 6.24
CA ASN A 385 -1.27 -3.82 7.27
C ASN A 385 -2.57 -4.44 6.71
N SER A 386 -2.49 -5.15 5.59
CA SER A 386 -3.61 -5.81 4.90
C SER A 386 -4.69 -4.85 4.41
N THR A 387 -4.30 -3.63 4.05
CA THR A 387 -5.17 -2.70 3.34
C THR A 387 -5.10 -2.97 1.83
N HIS A 388 -6.23 -2.88 1.13
CA HIS A 388 -6.30 -3.17 -0.30
C HIS A 388 -7.25 -2.20 -1.02
N PHE A 389 -6.93 -1.88 -2.26
CA PHE A 389 -7.88 -1.26 -3.18
C PHE A 389 -7.68 -1.79 -4.60
N PHE A 390 -8.72 -1.72 -5.40
CA PHE A 390 -8.64 -1.91 -6.83
C PHE A 390 -9.65 -1.04 -7.57
N VAL A 391 -9.34 -0.75 -8.82
CA VAL A 391 -10.19 -0.04 -9.76
C VAL A 391 -10.36 -0.88 -11.01
N ASN A 392 -11.60 -1.14 -11.39
CA ASN A 392 -11.93 -1.83 -12.64
C ASN A 392 -12.71 -0.89 -13.57
N PRO A 393 -12.05 -0.27 -14.56
CA PRO A 393 -12.69 0.67 -15.46
C PRO A 393 -13.84 0.04 -16.28
N LYS A 394 -13.69 -1.23 -16.69
CA LYS A 394 -14.71 -1.92 -17.49
C LYS A 394 -16.01 -2.17 -16.74
N LYS A 395 -15.92 -2.44 -15.44
CA LYS A 395 -17.05 -2.66 -14.54
C LYS A 395 -17.50 -1.38 -13.85
N LYS A 396 -16.84 -0.24 -14.14
CA LYS A 396 -17.04 1.06 -13.45
C LYS A 396 -17.04 0.91 -11.92
N LEU A 397 -16.05 0.18 -11.42
CA LEU A 397 -16.00 -0.30 -10.06
C LEU A 397 -14.73 0.19 -9.35
N VAL A 398 -14.89 0.63 -8.12
CA VAL A 398 -13.81 0.80 -7.13
C VAL A 398 -14.18 0.01 -5.88
N ALA A 399 -13.21 -0.70 -5.32
CA ALA A 399 -13.37 -1.32 -4.02
C ALA A 399 -12.19 -1.01 -3.12
N VAL A 400 -12.49 -0.81 -1.86
CA VAL A 400 -11.51 -0.53 -0.80
C VAL A 400 -11.81 -1.43 0.39
N PHE A 401 -10.75 -2.03 0.93
CA PHE A 401 -10.77 -2.89 2.11
C PHE A 401 -9.70 -2.40 3.07
N MET A 402 -10.09 -2.04 4.26
CA MET A 402 -9.21 -1.51 5.29
C MET A 402 -9.27 -2.33 6.57
N THR A 403 -8.10 -2.76 7.02
CA THR A 403 -7.88 -3.39 8.33
C THR A 403 -6.47 -3.04 8.81
N GLN A 404 -6.09 -3.49 10.01
CA GLN A 404 -4.75 -3.26 10.58
C GLN A 404 -4.16 -4.56 11.10
N VAL A 405 -3.98 -5.52 10.19
CA VAL A 405 -3.25 -6.77 10.43
C VAL A 405 -1.92 -6.71 9.69
N GLY A 406 -0.87 -6.39 10.45
CA GLY A 406 0.47 -6.18 9.92
C GLY A 406 1.32 -7.45 9.92
N SER A 407 2.46 -7.35 9.23
CA SER A 407 3.48 -8.43 9.10
C SER A 407 4.72 -8.15 9.93
N VAL A 408 4.66 -7.27 10.92
CA VAL A 408 5.84 -6.85 11.68
C VAL A 408 6.23 -7.89 12.72
N GLY A 409 7.39 -8.51 12.55
CA GLY A 409 7.99 -9.46 13.49
C GLY A 409 7.62 -10.92 13.26
N THR A 410 6.46 -11.21 12.70
CA THR A 410 6.02 -12.54 12.23
C THR A 410 5.36 -12.39 10.88
N PRO A 411 5.63 -13.31 9.92
CA PRO A 411 4.92 -13.30 8.64
C PRO A 411 3.42 -13.36 8.86
N ASN A 412 2.66 -12.52 8.14
CA ASN A 412 1.22 -12.66 8.11
C ASN A 412 0.89 -13.92 7.30
N PRO A 413 0.34 -14.98 7.90
CA PRO A 413 0.08 -16.24 7.20
C PRO A 413 -0.95 -16.11 6.09
N TYR A 414 -1.68 -15.00 6.07
CA TYR A 414 -2.70 -14.71 5.06
C TYR A 414 -2.19 -13.83 3.92
N GLY A 415 -1.07 -13.11 4.07
CA GLY A 415 -0.45 -12.30 3.01
C GLY A 415 -1.47 -11.52 2.17
N PHE A 416 -1.57 -11.85 0.87
CA PHE A 416 -2.57 -11.28 -0.05
C PHE A 416 -3.95 -11.96 -0.04
N TYR A 417 -4.15 -12.96 0.81
CA TYR A 417 -5.41 -13.69 0.92
C TYR A 417 -6.59 -12.71 1.03
N PHE A 418 -6.51 -11.74 1.93
CA PHE A 418 -7.61 -10.79 2.14
C PHE A 418 -7.98 -10.01 0.88
N GLY A 419 -6.98 -9.53 0.12
CA GLY A 419 -7.25 -8.83 -1.14
C GLY A 419 -7.78 -9.74 -2.25
N ASN A 420 -7.35 -10.99 -2.29
CA ASN A 420 -7.83 -11.97 -3.25
C ASN A 420 -9.28 -12.36 -2.97
N GLU A 421 -9.61 -12.64 -1.71
CA GLU A 421 -10.98 -12.99 -1.30
C GLU A 421 -11.92 -11.78 -1.43
N MET A 422 -11.46 -10.56 -1.14
CA MET A 422 -12.23 -9.35 -1.42
C MET A 422 -12.64 -9.30 -2.90
N ARG A 423 -11.69 -9.48 -3.83
CA ARG A 423 -12.01 -9.47 -5.28
C ARG A 423 -12.96 -10.60 -5.65
N ARG A 424 -12.66 -11.82 -5.22
CA ARG A 424 -13.47 -13.01 -5.52
C ARG A 424 -14.92 -12.80 -5.11
N THR A 425 -15.16 -12.40 -3.87
CA THR A 425 -16.52 -12.24 -3.32
C THR A 425 -17.25 -11.05 -3.91
N ILE A 426 -16.57 -9.93 -4.20
CA ILE A 426 -17.16 -8.78 -4.90
C ILE A 426 -17.57 -9.18 -6.32
N TYR A 427 -16.68 -9.86 -7.09
CA TYR A 427 -17.01 -10.25 -8.47
C TYR A 427 -18.10 -11.31 -8.57
N GLN A 428 -18.27 -12.15 -7.56
CA GLN A 428 -19.40 -13.07 -7.47
C GLN A 428 -20.73 -12.32 -7.30
N GLY A 429 -20.74 -11.25 -6.53
CA GLY A 429 -21.91 -10.40 -6.34
C GLY A 429 -22.30 -9.57 -7.58
N LEU A 430 -21.42 -9.46 -8.56
CA LEU A 430 -21.67 -8.72 -9.82
C LEU A 430 -22.15 -9.61 -10.98
N LYS A 431 -22.33 -10.91 -10.76
CA LYS A 431 -22.89 -11.86 -11.73
C LYS A 431 -24.40 -11.83 -11.64
#